data_df44715332fe8a4d5e659d13b9015c10
#
_entry.id   df44715332fe8a4d5e659d13b9015c10
#
_cell.length_a   1.000
_cell.length_b   1.000
_cell.length_c   1.000
_cell.angle_alpha   90.00
_cell.angle_beta   90.00
_cell.angle_gamma   90.00
#
_symmetry.space_group_name_H-M   'P 1'
#
loop_
_entity.id
_entity.type
_entity.pdbx_description
1 polymer ?
#
loop_
_entity_poly.entity_id
_entity_poly.type
_entity_poly.pdbx_seq_one_letter_code
_entity_poly.pdbx_strand_id
1 'polypeptide(L)'
;MDFTLSEDQQAFQETARQFARDEWLPHAPGWDEREEFPEAALRAAAALGFAGIYVRDQFGGTGLTRLDAALIFEELATACVSTAAYLSIHNMASWMIDRFGDEAQRARFLPKLMSMEHFASYCLTEPGSGSDAAALATRAVRDGDCYVLNGAKAFISGGGRSDIYVAMVRTGEPGAKGISCLVVEDGTPGLSFGKKERKLGWNTQPTAMVVFEDCRVPVANRLGAEGEGFSIAMQGLDGGRINIGACSLGGARASFEAARGYMLERRQFGHRLADFQALQFKLADIATELDAARLMLWRAATSLDRGDGDATQHCAMAKRFATDAGFRACNEALQLHGGYGYLKDFPIERYLRDVRVHQILEGTNEIMRVIIARRLLRQ
;
A
#
# COMPACT_ATOMS: atom_id res chain seq x y z
N MET A 1 -12.41 -24.55 10.48
CA MET A 1 -11.87 -23.38 9.74
C MET A 1 -11.25 -23.99 8.48
N ASP A 2 -11.72 -23.58 7.31
CA ASP A 2 -11.19 -24.05 6.04
C ASP A 2 -10.27 -22.96 5.49
N PHE A 3 -9.06 -23.32 5.11
CA PHE A 3 -8.06 -22.44 4.48
C PHE A 3 -8.00 -22.64 2.96
N THR A 4 -8.88 -23.49 2.41
CA THR A 4 -8.95 -23.73 0.97
C THR A 4 -9.56 -22.50 0.29
N LEU A 5 -8.86 -21.98 -0.71
CA LEU A 5 -9.38 -20.88 -1.54
C LEU A 5 -10.51 -21.40 -2.43
N SER A 6 -11.53 -20.59 -2.65
CA SER A 6 -12.57 -20.88 -3.64
C SER A 6 -12.00 -20.92 -5.05
N GLU A 7 -12.76 -21.49 -6.00
CA GLU A 7 -12.36 -21.50 -7.42
C GLU A 7 -12.15 -20.09 -7.97
N ASP A 8 -13.02 -19.14 -7.61
CA ASP A 8 -12.89 -17.74 -8.00
C ASP A 8 -11.62 -17.11 -7.42
N GLN A 9 -11.31 -17.35 -6.14
CA GLN A 9 -10.11 -16.85 -5.49
C GLN A 9 -8.83 -17.40 -6.13
N GLN A 10 -8.83 -18.68 -6.49
CA GLN A 10 -7.73 -19.29 -7.23
C GLN A 10 -7.58 -18.66 -8.63
N ALA A 11 -8.68 -18.37 -9.31
CA ALA A 11 -8.67 -17.71 -10.62
C ALA A 11 -8.14 -16.28 -10.54
N PHE A 12 -8.53 -15.49 -9.54
CA PHE A 12 -8.01 -14.14 -9.31
C PHE A 12 -6.51 -14.16 -9.01
N GLN A 13 -6.08 -15.08 -8.15
CA GLN A 13 -4.68 -15.25 -7.82
C GLN A 13 -3.86 -15.63 -9.06
N GLU A 14 -4.32 -16.59 -9.86
CA GLU A 14 -3.63 -17.01 -11.08
C GLU A 14 -3.57 -15.91 -12.13
N THR A 15 -4.66 -15.16 -12.33
CA THR A 15 -4.70 -14.01 -13.24
C THR A 15 -3.67 -12.95 -12.82
N ALA A 16 -3.63 -12.61 -11.52
CA ALA A 16 -2.66 -11.64 -11.01
C ALA A 16 -1.21 -12.15 -11.13
N ARG A 17 -0.98 -13.44 -10.88
CA ARG A 17 0.34 -14.08 -11.03
C ARG A 17 0.83 -14.03 -12.47
N GLN A 18 -0.03 -14.42 -13.40
CA GLN A 18 0.31 -14.40 -14.83
C GLN A 18 0.60 -12.99 -15.30
N PHE A 19 -0.26 -12.04 -14.97
CA PHE A 19 -0.06 -10.62 -15.30
C PHE A 19 1.24 -10.07 -14.72
N ALA A 20 1.51 -10.32 -13.44
CA ALA A 20 2.74 -9.87 -12.78
C ALA A 20 4.00 -10.41 -13.46
N ARG A 21 3.98 -11.72 -13.80
CA ARG A 21 5.11 -12.39 -14.44
C ARG A 21 5.35 -11.89 -15.85
N ASP A 22 4.28 -11.72 -16.63
CA ASP A 22 4.39 -11.46 -18.07
C ASP A 22 4.53 -9.96 -18.37
N GLU A 23 3.87 -9.07 -17.59
CA GLU A 23 3.81 -7.63 -17.86
C GLU A 23 4.72 -6.79 -16.95
N TRP A 24 4.97 -7.18 -15.70
CA TRP A 24 5.73 -6.34 -14.78
C TRP A 24 7.15 -6.84 -14.53
N LEU A 25 7.33 -8.14 -14.31
CA LEU A 25 8.61 -8.71 -13.90
C LEU A 25 9.76 -8.41 -14.89
N PRO A 26 9.56 -8.48 -16.22
CA PRO A 26 10.63 -8.19 -17.19
C PRO A 26 11.07 -6.73 -17.18
N HIS A 27 10.19 -5.82 -16.74
CA HIS A 27 10.41 -4.37 -16.79
C HIS A 27 10.80 -3.75 -15.46
N ALA A 28 10.47 -4.40 -14.35
CA ALA A 28 10.65 -3.87 -13.00
C ALA A 28 12.08 -3.43 -12.65
N PRO A 29 13.16 -4.14 -13.07
CA PRO A 29 14.53 -3.67 -12.86
C PRO A 29 14.82 -2.33 -13.56
N GLY A 30 14.38 -2.20 -14.80
CA GLY A 30 14.56 -0.96 -15.58
C GLY A 30 13.74 0.21 -15.02
N TRP A 31 12.53 -0.03 -14.55
CA TRP A 31 11.74 1.00 -13.87
C TRP A 31 12.40 1.49 -12.58
N ASP A 32 12.94 0.56 -11.76
CA ASP A 32 13.65 0.90 -10.53
C ASP A 32 14.90 1.74 -10.82
N GLU A 33 15.70 1.34 -11.82
CA GLU A 33 16.95 2.03 -12.18
C GLU A 33 16.73 3.43 -12.73
N ARG A 34 15.71 3.60 -13.61
CA ARG A 34 15.34 4.91 -14.18
C ARG A 34 14.42 5.73 -13.29
N GLU A 35 14.05 5.20 -12.12
CA GLU A 35 13.04 5.80 -11.23
C GLU A 35 11.76 6.17 -12.01
N GLU A 36 11.33 5.30 -12.90
CA GLU A 36 10.21 5.48 -13.81
C GLU A 36 8.88 5.11 -13.15
N PHE A 37 7.88 5.96 -13.29
CA PHE A 37 6.51 5.65 -12.90
C PHE A 37 5.80 4.94 -14.07
N PRO A 38 5.45 3.65 -13.96
CA PRO A 38 5.03 2.85 -15.11
C PRO A 38 3.51 2.98 -15.35
N GLU A 39 3.06 4.16 -15.77
CA GLU A 39 1.63 4.46 -15.97
C GLU A 39 0.95 3.49 -16.93
N ALA A 40 1.61 3.12 -18.04
CA ALA A 40 1.03 2.18 -19.00
C ALA A 40 0.80 0.79 -18.37
N ALA A 41 1.74 0.31 -17.56
CA ALA A 41 1.62 -0.96 -16.87
C ALA A 41 0.54 -0.93 -15.76
N LEU A 42 0.34 0.22 -15.11
CA LEU A 42 -0.75 0.44 -14.16
C LEU A 42 -2.11 0.46 -14.87
N ARG A 43 -2.22 1.11 -16.04
CA ARG A 43 -3.44 1.08 -16.85
C ARG A 43 -3.76 -0.32 -17.39
N ALA A 44 -2.75 -1.11 -17.72
CA ALA A 44 -2.95 -2.51 -18.10
C ALA A 44 -3.50 -3.33 -16.91
N ALA A 45 -3.03 -3.09 -15.68
CA ALA A 45 -3.59 -3.69 -14.47
C ALA A 45 -5.05 -3.25 -14.22
N ALA A 46 -5.38 -1.98 -14.51
CA ALA A 46 -6.74 -1.46 -14.42
C ALA A 46 -7.71 -2.17 -15.38
N ALA A 47 -7.25 -2.53 -16.57
CA ALA A 47 -8.07 -3.30 -17.55
C ALA A 47 -8.48 -4.69 -17.03
N LEU A 48 -7.76 -5.23 -16.04
CA LEU A 48 -8.12 -6.45 -15.32
C LEU A 48 -8.95 -6.19 -14.05
N GLY A 49 -9.36 -4.93 -13.80
CA GLY A 49 -10.12 -4.53 -12.63
C GLY A 49 -9.26 -4.26 -11.38
N PHE A 50 -7.93 -4.34 -11.46
CA PHE A 50 -7.05 -4.20 -10.29
C PHE A 50 -6.95 -2.75 -9.76
N ALA A 51 -7.47 -1.75 -10.47
CA ALA A 51 -7.54 -0.37 -9.99
C ALA A 51 -8.62 -0.13 -8.93
N GLY A 52 -9.63 -1.01 -8.84
CA GLY A 52 -10.75 -0.88 -7.90
C GLY A 52 -11.23 -2.20 -7.35
N ILE A 53 -10.33 -3.02 -6.78
CA ILE A 53 -10.60 -4.40 -6.38
C ILE A 53 -11.79 -4.48 -5.41
N TYR A 54 -11.87 -3.61 -4.43
CA TYR A 54 -12.94 -3.57 -3.42
C TYR A 54 -13.79 -2.29 -3.49
N VAL A 55 -13.78 -1.62 -4.64
CA VAL A 55 -14.73 -0.55 -5.00
C VAL A 55 -15.94 -1.18 -5.66
N ARG A 56 -17.13 -0.65 -5.39
CA ARG A 56 -18.38 -1.20 -5.94
C ARG A 56 -18.40 -1.19 -7.47
N ASP A 57 -19.03 -2.20 -8.05
CA ASP A 57 -19.14 -2.43 -9.48
C ASP A 57 -19.95 -1.34 -10.22
N GLN A 58 -20.91 -0.72 -9.56
CA GLN A 58 -21.77 0.35 -10.11
C GLN A 58 -20.96 1.49 -10.77
N PHE A 59 -19.71 1.74 -10.31
CA PHE A 59 -18.84 2.80 -10.83
C PHE A 59 -17.56 2.26 -11.50
N GLY A 60 -17.57 0.99 -11.88
CA GLY A 60 -16.45 0.35 -12.59
C GLY A 60 -15.45 -0.38 -11.71
N GLY A 61 -15.68 -0.46 -10.39
CA GLY A 61 -14.91 -1.35 -9.50
C GLY A 61 -15.29 -2.82 -9.71
N THR A 62 -14.59 -3.73 -9.05
CA THR A 62 -14.89 -5.18 -9.14
C THR A 62 -15.72 -5.70 -7.97
N GLY A 63 -15.88 -4.92 -6.90
CA GLY A 63 -16.69 -5.30 -5.74
C GLY A 63 -16.18 -6.53 -4.98
N LEU A 64 -14.92 -6.91 -5.17
CA LEU A 64 -14.30 -8.06 -4.51
C LEU A 64 -14.02 -7.78 -3.03
N THR A 65 -13.65 -8.83 -2.29
CA THR A 65 -13.37 -8.75 -0.86
C THR A 65 -11.94 -8.26 -0.56
N ARG A 66 -11.67 -7.92 0.70
CA ARG A 66 -10.30 -7.61 1.17
C ARG A 66 -9.39 -8.83 1.12
N LEU A 67 -9.96 -10.03 1.26
CA LEU A 67 -9.20 -11.27 1.09
C LEU A 67 -8.75 -11.42 -0.36
N ASP A 68 -9.64 -11.20 -1.32
CA ASP A 68 -9.30 -11.26 -2.76
C ASP A 68 -8.22 -10.23 -3.11
N ALA A 69 -8.34 -9.02 -2.56
CA ALA A 69 -7.32 -7.98 -2.72
C ALA A 69 -5.96 -8.41 -2.16
N ALA A 70 -5.91 -9.04 -0.99
CA ALA A 70 -4.67 -9.53 -0.41
C ALA A 70 -4.00 -10.60 -1.30
N LEU A 71 -4.78 -11.51 -1.89
CA LEU A 71 -4.30 -12.52 -2.84
C LEU A 71 -3.70 -11.86 -4.10
N ILE A 72 -4.41 -10.89 -4.68
CA ILE A 72 -3.98 -10.15 -5.88
C ILE A 72 -2.70 -9.35 -5.59
N PHE A 73 -2.66 -8.58 -4.50
CA PHE A 73 -1.48 -7.77 -4.17
C PHE A 73 -0.25 -8.61 -3.83
N GLU A 74 -0.41 -9.77 -3.19
CA GLU A 74 0.70 -10.70 -2.97
C GLU A 74 1.33 -11.14 -4.30
N GLU A 75 0.52 -11.50 -5.30
CA GLU A 75 1.02 -11.92 -6.61
C GLU A 75 1.67 -10.77 -7.38
N LEU A 76 1.04 -9.61 -7.46
CA LEU A 76 1.59 -8.44 -8.14
C LEU A 76 2.94 -8.01 -7.56
N ALA A 77 3.08 -8.06 -6.24
CA ALA A 77 4.30 -7.67 -5.55
C ALA A 77 5.48 -8.66 -5.76
N THR A 78 5.23 -9.87 -6.26
CA THR A 78 6.32 -10.77 -6.66
C THR A 78 7.12 -10.22 -7.84
N ALA A 79 6.51 -9.42 -8.69
CA ALA A 79 7.17 -8.77 -9.82
C ALA A 79 7.75 -7.40 -9.43
N CYS A 80 6.94 -6.54 -8.82
CA CYS A 80 7.36 -5.20 -8.42
C CYS A 80 6.62 -4.74 -7.16
N VAL A 81 7.30 -4.75 -6.03
CA VAL A 81 6.75 -4.32 -4.73
C VAL A 81 6.30 -2.86 -4.77
N SER A 82 7.13 -1.99 -5.34
CA SER A 82 6.88 -0.55 -5.41
C SER A 82 5.64 -0.21 -6.25
N THR A 83 5.46 -0.83 -7.41
CA THR A 83 4.30 -0.61 -8.29
C THR A 83 3.02 -1.19 -7.67
N ALA A 84 3.08 -2.39 -7.06
CA ALA A 84 1.96 -2.99 -6.35
C ALA A 84 1.53 -2.13 -5.15
N ALA A 85 2.48 -1.57 -4.41
CA ALA A 85 2.21 -0.68 -3.30
C ALA A 85 1.54 0.63 -3.74
N TYR A 86 1.96 1.23 -4.87
CA TYR A 86 1.25 2.40 -5.41
C TYR A 86 -0.19 2.04 -5.80
N LEU A 87 -0.40 0.93 -6.50
CA LEU A 87 -1.73 0.45 -6.86
C LEU A 87 -2.61 0.23 -5.62
N SER A 88 -2.03 -0.22 -4.50
CA SER A 88 -2.75 -0.39 -3.23
C SER A 88 -3.21 0.95 -2.64
N ILE A 89 -2.39 2.00 -2.75
CA ILE A 89 -2.72 3.36 -2.31
C ILE A 89 -3.83 3.95 -3.18
N HIS A 90 -3.76 3.75 -4.49
CA HIS A 90 -4.81 4.13 -5.43
C HIS A 90 -6.15 3.47 -5.09
N ASN A 91 -6.14 2.15 -4.83
CA ASN A 91 -7.33 1.42 -4.37
C ASN A 91 -7.89 1.97 -3.05
N MET A 92 -7.02 2.28 -2.08
CA MET A 92 -7.43 2.83 -0.79
C MET A 92 -8.09 4.22 -0.96
N ALA A 93 -7.49 5.11 -1.73
CA ALA A 93 -8.03 6.45 -1.98
C ALA A 93 -9.37 6.38 -2.75
N SER A 94 -9.45 5.52 -3.76
CA SER A 94 -10.68 5.27 -4.53
C SER A 94 -11.79 4.70 -3.64
N TRP A 95 -11.47 3.74 -2.77
CA TRP A 95 -12.42 3.19 -1.81
C TRP A 95 -12.93 4.24 -0.81
N MET A 96 -12.09 5.19 -0.40
CA MET A 96 -12.54 6.27 0.50
C MET A 96 -13.60 7.14 -0.19
N ILE A 97 -13.43 7.43 -1.49
CA ILE A 97 -14.43 8.15 -2.29
C ILE A 97 -15.70 7.28 -2.43
N ASP A 98 -15.56 5.99 -2.72
CA ASP A 98 -16.69 5.08 -2.83
C ASP A 98 -17.48 4.97 -1.53
N ARG A 99 -16.80 4.80 -0.41
CA ARG A 99 -17.44 4.53 0.89
C ARG A 99 -18.08 5.76 1.52
N PHE A 100 -17.44 6.93 1.42
CA PHE A 100 -17.80 8.14 2.16
C PHE A 100 -18.30 9.29 1.26
N GLY A 101 -18.13 9.19 -0.05
CA GLY A 101 -18.69 10.14 -1.01
C GLY A 101 -20.20 9.98 -1.17
N ASP A 102 -20.86 11.01 -1.63
CA ASP A 102 -22.23 10.96 -2.13
C ASP A 102 -22.29 10.40 -3.57
N GLU A 103 -23.48 10.25 -4.12
CA GLU A 103 -23.70 9.70 -5.45
C GLU A 103 -23.04 10.54 -6.55
N ALA A 104 -23.11 11.87 -6.43
CA ALA A 104 -22.53 12.80 -7.40
C ALA A 104 -20.97 12.72 -7.39
N GLN A 105 -20.38 12.61 -6.20
CA GLN A 105 -18.95 12.44 -6.04
C GLN A 105 -18.46 11.11 -6.63
N ARG A 106 -19.16 10.01 -6.35
CA ARG A 106 -18.85 8.68 -6.92
C ARG A 106 -18.91 8.70 -8.43
N ALA A 107 -20.03 9.19 -9.00
CA ALA A 107 -20.23 9.26 -10.44
C ALA A 107 -19.18 10.15 -11.13
N ARG A 108 -18.69 11.19 -10.44
CA ARG A 108 -17.69 12.13 -10.97
C ARG A 108 -16.27 11.55 -10.96
N PHE A 109 -15.86 10.91 -9.86
CA PHE A 109 -14.46 10.56 -9.66
C PHE A 109 -14.14 9.10 -9.99
N LEU A 110 -15.03 8.15 -9.62
CA LEU A 110 -14.68 6.74 -9.68
C LEU A 110 -14.45 6.19 -11.09
N PRO A 111 -15.25 6.49 -12.13
CA PRO A 111 -15.04 5.88 -13.43
C PRO A 111 -13.64 6.10 -14.01
N LYS A 112 -13.09 7.30 -13.84
CA LYS A 112 -11.73 7.63 -14.29
C LYS A 112 -10.64 7.03 -13.41
N LEU A 113 -10.92 6.84 -12.13
CA LEU A 113 -10.00 6.14 -11.22
C LEU A 113 -9.99 4.63 -11.52
N MET A 114 -11.13 4.02 -11.81
CA MET A 114 -11.20 2.59 -12.10
C MET A 114 -10.52 2.23 -13.43
N SER A 115 -10.53 3.13 -14.40
CA SER A 115 -9.78 2.97 -15.65
C SER A 115 -8.31 3.39 -15.56
N MET A 116 -7.91 4.01 -14.46
CA MET A 116 -6.61 4.70 -14.32
C MET A 116 -6.36 5.75 -15.43
N GLU A 117 -7.43 6.32 -16.01
CA GLU A 117 -7.33 7.61 -16.68
C GLU A 117 -6.83 8.67 -15.72
N HIS A 118 -7.37 8.64 -14.46
CA HIS A 118 -6.89 9.42 -13.33
C HIS A 118 -6.24 8.52 -12.27
N PHE A 119 -5.13 8.99 -11.71
CA PHE A 119 -4.44 8.38 -10.59
C PHE A 119 -4.84 9.04 -9.28
N ALA A 120 -4.88 8.27 -8.18
CA ALA A 120 -5.23 8.79 -6.86
C ALA A 120 -4.09 8.66 -5.85
N SER A 121 -3.98 9.66 -4.98
CA SER A 121 -3.08 9.72 -3.84
C SER A 121 -3.84 9.92 -2.53
N TYR A 122 -3.27 9.43 -1.44
CA TYR A 122 -3.73 9.64 -0.08
C TYR A 122 -2.80 10.60 0.67
N CYS A 123 -3.36 11.66 1.26
CA CYS A 123 -2.62 12.77 1.86
C CYS A 123 -2.98 12.94 3.34
N LEU A 124 -2.27 12.24 4.24
CA LEU A 124 -2.44 12.37 5.70
C LEU A 124 -1.23 13.04 6.34
N THR A 125 -0.04 12.44 6.16
CA THR A 125 1.21 12.79 6.82
C THR A 125 1.66 14.21 6.49
N GLU A 126 2.17 14.92 7.49
CA GLU A 126 2.77 16.25 7.37
C GLU A 126 4.22 16.25 7.90
N PRO A 127 5.04 17.26 7.58
CA PRO A 127 6.40 17.34 8.11
C PRO A 127 6.48 17.26 9.64
N GLY A 128 5.48 17.80 10.33
CA GLY A 128 5.37 17.81 11.81
C GLY A 128 4.48 16.72 12.40
N SER A 129 3.81 15.91 11.58
CA SER A 129 2.77 14.96 12.05
C SER A 129 2.76 13.69 11.20
N GLY A 130 3.46 12.65 11.65
CA GLY A 130 3.46 11.31 11.07
C GLY A 130 2.68 10.33 11.95
N SER A 131 3.34 9.74 12.94
CA SER A 131 2.72 8.79 13.87
C SER A 131 1.63 9.42 14.74
N ASP A 132 1.76 10.72 15.08
CA ASP A 132 0.71 11.51 15.73
C ASP A 132 -0.17 12.18 14.65
N ALA A 133 -0.91 11.36 13.90
CA ALA A 133 -1.73 11.84 12.79
C ALA A 133 -2.86 12.78 13.21
N ALA A 134 -3.33 12.72 14.46
CA ALA A 134 -4.35 13.65 14.97
C ALA A 134 -3.84 15.07 15.19
N ALA A 135 -2.51 15.27 15.19
CA ALA A 135 -1.87 16.59 15.33
C ALA A 135 -1.64 17.31 13.99
N LEU A 136 -2.16 16.78 12.87
CA LEU A 136 -2.02 17.45 11.57
C LEU A 136 -2.50 18.92 11.63
N ALA A 137 -1.78 19.80 10.91
CA ALA A 137 -1.92 21.24 10.97
C ALA A 137 -2.40 21.90 9.66
N THR A 138 -2.36 21.18 8.53
CA THR A 138 -2.91 21.69 7.25
C THR A 138 -4.34 22.14 7.46
N ARG A 139 -4.58 23.43 7.32
CA ARG A 139 -5.85 24.07 7.68
C ARG A 139 -6.74 24.23 6.45
N ALA A 140 -8.05 24.08 6.65
CA ALA A 140 -9.07 24.39 5.66
C ALA A 140 -10.13 25.28 6.31
N VAL A 141 -10.23 26.51 5.85
CA VAL A 141 -11.20 27.50 6.34
C VAL A 141 -12.32 27.64 5.32
N ARG A 142 -13.56 27.50 5.76
CA ARG A 142 -14.71 27.65 4.87
C ARG A 142 -14.89 29.14 4.47
N ASP A 143 -15.00 29.35 3.16
CA ASP A 143 -15.27 30.63 2.53
C ASP A 143 -16.36 30.45 1.46
N GLY A 144 -17.60 30.69 1.84
CA GLY A 144 -18.78 30.51 0.99
C GLY A 144 -18.98 29.02 0.64
N ASP A 145 -18.88 28.73 -0.64
CA ASP A 145 -19.03 27.38 -1.23
C ASP A 145 -17.70 26.60 -1.39
N CYS A 146 -16.60 27.18 -0.89
CA CYS A 146 -15.26 26.59 -0.93
C CYS A 146 -14.65 26.46 0.47
N TYR A 147 -13.65 25.60 0.57
CA TYR A 147 -12.62 25.62 1.61
C TYR A 147 -11.33 26.22 1.05
N VAL A 148 -10.69 27.10 1.80
CA VAL A 148 -9.36 27.63 1.51
C VAL A 148 -8.34 26.84 2.31
N LEU A 149 -7.50 26.07 1.62
CA LEU A 149 -6.50 25.19 2.23
C LEU A 149 -5.16 25.89 2.30
N ASN A 150 -4.49 25.78 3.46
CA ASN A 150 -3.12 26.23 3.68
C ASN A 150 -2.36 25.19 4.51
N GLY A 151 -1.19 24.76 4.01
CA GLY A 151 -0.32 23.77 4.67
C GLY A 151 0.40 22.88 3.68
N ALA A 152 0.98 21.78 4.17
CA ALA A 152 1.70 20.86 3.32
C ALA A 152 1.59 19.42 3.83
N LYS A 153 1.51 18.47 2.90
CA LYS A 153 1.59 17.03 3.14
C LYS A 153 2.95 16.50 2.72
N ALA A 154 3.48 15.54 3.45
CA ALA A 154 4.80 14.97 3.23
C ALA A 154 4.72 13.50 2.88
N PHE A 155 5.69 13.02 2.10
CA PHE A 155 5.84 11.63 1.70
C PHE A 155 4.65 11.07 0.92
N ILE A 156 4.03 11.90 0.08
CA ILE A 156 2.84 11.52 -0.67
C ILE A 156 3.23 10.71 -1.90
N SER A 157 2.85 9.44 -1.92
CA SER A 157 2.99 8.56 -3.08
C SER A 157 2.09 9.06 -4.21
N GLY A 158 2.63 9.18 -5.40
CA GLY A 158 1.94 9.80 -6.54
C GLY A 158 1.99 11.34 -6.52
N GLY A 159 2.64 11.98 -5.53
CA GLY A 159 2.74 13.44 -5.45
C GLY A 159 3.34 14.05 -6.72
N GLY A 160 2.60 14.96 -7.37
CA GLY A 160 2.96 15.58 -8.64
C GLY A 160 2.72 14.72 -9.89
N ARG A 161 2.05 13.56 -9.73
CA ARG A 161 1.67 12.66 -10.84
C ARG A 161 0.23 12.17 -10.75
N SER A 162 -0.36 12.18 -9.56
CA SER A 162 -1.76 11.83 -9.40
C SER A 162 -2.67 13.00 -9.77
N ASP A 163 -3.86 12.67 -10.27
CA ASP A 163 -4.88 13.64 -10.64
C ASP A 163 -5.81 13.97 -9.47
N ILE A 164 -5.91 13.04 -8.51
CA ILE A 164 -6.82 13.12 -7.36
C ILE A 164 -6.05 12.92 -6.06
N TYR A 165 -6.20 13.86 -5.13
CA TYR A 165 -5.59 13.83 -3.79
C TYR A 165 -6.67 13.79 -2.72
N VAL A 166 -6.80 12.65 -2.02
CA VAL A 166 -7.71 12.50 -0.88
C VAL A 166 -7.00 13.00 0.37
N ALA A 167 -7.28 14.23 0.78
CA ALA A 167 -6.53 14.97 1.77
C ALA A 167 -7.28 15.12 3.11
N MET A 168 -6.60 14.77 4.21
CA MET A 168 -7.04 15.04 5.56
C MET A 168 -6.60 16.44 5.97
N VAL A 169 -7.54 17.28 6.36
CA VAL A 169 -7.31 18.71 6.67
C VAL A 169 -8.02 19.10 7.95
N ARG A 170 -7.53 20.14 8.62
CA ARG A 170 -8.13 20.67 9.83
C ARG A 170 -9.16 21.74 9.52
N THR A 171 -10.41 21.44 9.78
CA THR A 171 -11.54 22.37 9.65
C THR A 171 -12.04 22.88 11.00
N GLY A 172 -11.68 22.22 12.09
CA GLY A 172 -12.13 22.56 13.45
C GLY A 172 -10.98 22.57 14.47
N GLU A 173 -11.35 22.43 15.74
CA GLU A 173 -10.45 22.47 16.89
C GLU A 173 -9.37 21.37 16.86
N PRO A 174 -8.29 21.48 17.65
CA PRO A 174 -7.27 20.45 17.78
C PRO A 174 -7.84 19.07 18.13
N GLY A 175 -7.17 18.01 17.65
CA GLY A 175 -7.57 16.62 17.86
C GLY A 175 -8.34 16.00 16.70
N ALA A 176 -8.71 14.75 16.85
CA ALA A 176 -9.29 13.93 15.79
C ALA A 176 -10.61 14.46 15.21
N LYS A 177 -11.47 15.03 16.07
CA LYS A 177 -12.79 15.56 15.68
C LYS A 177 -12.73 16.87 14.88
N GLY A 178 -11.59 17.54 14.82
CA GLY A 178 -11.41 18.74 14.01
C GLY A 178 -10.86 18.47 12.60
N ILE A 179 -10.77 17.19 12.19
CA ILE A 179 -10.21 16.80 10.90
C ILE A 179 -11.33 16.40 9.94
N SER A 180 -11.30 16.93 8.73
CA SER A 180 -12.20 16.60 7.63
C SER A 180 -11.43 16.00 6.46
N CYS A 181 -12.13 15.35 5.53
CA CYS A 181 -11.57 14.72 4.34
C CYS A 181 -12.05 15.46 3.09
N LEU A 182 -11.12 15.91 2.25
CA LEU A 182 -11.41 16.62 1.01
C LEU A 182 -10.77 15.92 -0.19
N VAL A 183 -11.47 15.88 -1.31
CA VAL A 183 -10.91 15.51 -2.60
C VAL A 183 -10.38 16.75 -3.30
N VAL A 184 -9.08 16.82 -3.55
CA VAL A 184 -8.43 17.91 -4.27
C VAL A 184 -7.97 17.40 -5.62
N GLU A 185 -8.35 18.09 -6.67
CA GLU A 185 -8.00 17.72 -8.05
C GLU A 185 -6.69 18.43 -8.46
N ASP A 186 -5.88 17.74 -9.26
CA ASP A 186 -4.71 18.38 -9.87
C ASP A 186 -5.12 19.59 -10.71
N GLY A 187 -4.24 20.58 -10.80
CA GLY A 187 -4.54 21.85 -11.46
C GLY A 187 -5.42 22.82 -10.63
N THR A 188 -5.85 22.44 -9.41
CA THR A 188 -6.54 23.39 -8.51
C THR A 188 -5.60 24.56 -8.18
N PRO A 189 -6.03 25.84 -8.40
CA PRO A 189 -5.19 26.98 -8.05
C PRO A 189 -4.75 26.95 -6.58
N GLY A 190 -3.45 27.15 -6.34
CA GLY A 190 -2.85 27.06 -5.01
C GLY A 190 -2.40 25.66 -4.61
N LEU A 191 -2.63 24.63 -5.43
CA LEU A 191 -2.00 23.32 -5.30
C LEU A 191 -0.65 23.32 -6.01
N SER A 192 0.39 22.85 -5.33
CA SER A 192 1.73 22.68 -5.90
C SER A 192 2.45 21.49 -5.27
N PHE A 193 3.59 21.11 -5.87
CA PHE A 193 4.32 19.91 -5.46
C PHE A 193 5.79 20.22 -5.20
N GLY A 194 6.33 19.61 -4.16
CA GLY A 194 7.76 19.61 -3.88
C GLY A 194 8.56 18.78 -4.89
N LYS A 195 9.86 18.79 -4.74
CA LYS A 195 10.74 17.91 -5.53
C LYS A 195 10.47 16.45 -5.20
N LYS A 196 10.60 15.57 -6.20
CA LYS A 196 10.60 14.12 -6.00
C LYS A 196 11.66 13.73 -4.96
N GLU A 197 11.26 12.97 -3.95
CA GLU A 197 12.13 12.51 -2.88
C GLU A 197 13.12 11.45 -3.40
N ARG A 198 14.37 11.54 -2.95
CA ARG A 198 15.40 10.52 -3.19
C ARG A 198 15.29 9.45 -2.11
N LYS A 199 14.83 8.27 -2.48
CA LYS A 199 14.47 7.18 -1.55
C LYS A 199 15.47 6.03 -1.60
N LEU A 200 15.47 5.20 -0.56
CA LEU A 200 16.20 3.93 -0.52
C LEU A 200 15.62 2.93 -1.53
N GLY A 201 14.29 2.84 -1.61
CA GLY A 201 13.52 1.96 -2.48
C GLY A 201 12.21 2.62 -2.89
N TRP A 202 11.27 1.84 -3.44
CA TRP A 202 10.03 2.35 -4.02
C TRP A 202 10.29 3.34 -5.16
N ASN A 203 11.31 3.07 -5.97
CA ASN A 203 11.74 3.99 -7.01
C ASN A 203 10.77 4.07 -8.19
N THR A 204 9.92 3.03 -8.39
CA THR A 204 8.95 3.01 -9.49
C THR A 204 7.69 3.83 -9.21
N GLN A 205 7.66 4.60 -8.13
CA GLN A 205 6.60 5.56 -7.86
C GLN A 205 7.19 6.89 -7.40
N PRO A 206 6.62 8.03 -7.82
CA PRO A 206 7.02 9.33 -7.30
C PRO A 206 6.53 9.46 -5.86
N THR A 207 7.31 10.13 -5.04
CA THR A 207 6.94 10.56 -3.70
C THR A 207 7.37 12.01 -3.56
N ALA A 208 6.44 12.88 -3.19
CA ALA A 208 6.74 14.32 -3.04
C ALA A 208 5.88 14.94 -1.94
N MET A 209 6.23 16.17 -1.57
CA MET A 209 5.34 17.03 -0.80
C MET A 209 4.18 17.50 -1.68
N VAL A 210 2.99 17.61 -1.08
CA VAL A 210 1.82 18.28 -1.66
C VAL A 210 1.58 19.55 -0.84
N VAL A 211 1.62 20.70 -1.49
CA VAL A 211 1.59 22.02 -0.85
C VAL A 211 0.31 22.75 -1.23
N PHE A 212 -0.35 23.33 -0.25
CA PHE A 212 -1.56 24.12 -0.40
C PHE A 212 -1.29 25.55 0.04
N GLU A 213 -1.44 26.52 -0.87
CA GLU A 213 -1.28 27.94 -0.63
C GLU A 213 -2.53 28.66 -1.15
N ASP A 214 -3.43 29.05 -0.24
CA ASP A 214 -4.74 29.57 -0.55
C ASP A 214 -5.52 28.72 -1.57
N CYS A 215 -5.34 27.40 -1.48
CA CYS A 215 -5.91 26.43 -2.40
C CYS A 215 -7.43 26.32 -2.18
N ARG A 216 -8.22 26.72 -3.18
CA ARG A 216 -9.68 26.75 -3.08
C ARG A 216 -10.31 25.45 -3.57
N VAL A 217 -10.87 24.70 -2.64
CA VAL A 217 -11.51 23.40 -2.89
C VAL A 217 -13.01 23.52 -2.65
N PRO A 218 -13.88 23.14 -3.60
CA PRO A 218 -15.33 23.20 -3.41
C PRO A 218 -15.81 22.41 -2.19
N VAL A 219 -16.78 22.91 -1.46
CA VAL A 219 -17.42 22.18 -0.34
C VAL A 219 -18.00 20.85 -0.83
N ALA A 220 -18.47 20.80 -2.08
CA ALA A 220 -18.94 19.58 -2.73
C ALA A 220 -17.88 18.48 -2.89
N ASN A 221 -16.60 18.78 -2.68
CA ASN A 221 -15.51 17.80 -2.70
C ASN A 221 -15.21 17.21 -1.30
N ARG A 222 -16.01 17.53 -0.26
CA ARG A 222 -15.83 16.96 1.08
C ARG A 222 -16.45 15.55 1.15
N LEU A 223 -15.66 14.59 1.60
CA LEU A 223 -16.13 13.22 1.89
C LEU A 223 -16.66 13.18 3.33
N GLY A 224 -17.88 12.71 3.50
CA GLY A 224 -18.54 12.65 4.81
C GLY A 224 -18.84 14.04 5.40
N ALA A 225 -19.09 14.10 6.70
CA ALA A 225 -19.32 15.35 7.42
C ALA A 225 -18.02 16.00 7.91
N GLU A 226 -18.06 17.28 8.27
CA GLU A 226 -16.96 17.93 8.97
C GLU A 226 -16.66 17.18 10.28
N GLY A 227 -15.37 17.01 10.59
CA GLY A 227 -14.92 16.29 11.78
C GLY A 227 -14.83 14.77 11.63
N GLU A 228 -15.27 14.19 10.53
CA GLU A 228 -15.19 12.74 10.28
C GLU A 228 -13.89 12.29 9.62
N GLY A 229 -13.07 13.21 9.11
CA GLY A 229 -11.88 12.90 8.31
C GLY A 229 -10.90 11.97 9.01
N PHE A 230 -10.70 12.10 10.33
CA PHE A 230 -9.82 11.17 11.04
C PHE A 230 -10.38 9.73 11.08
N SER A 231 -11.69 9.58 11.27
CA SER A 231 -12.35 8.27 11.22
C SER A 231 -12.25 7.64 9.83
N ILE A 232 -12.48 8.45 8.79
CA ILE A 232 -12.33 8.06 7.38
C ILE A 232 -10.89 7.58 7.11
N ALA A 233 -9.89 8.34 7.56
CA ALA A 233 -8.48 8.01 7.43
C ALA A 233 -8.14 6.66 8.10
N MET A 234 -8.59 6.44 9.33
CA MET A 234 -8.30 5.21 10.07
C MET A 234 -8.94 4.00 9.43
N GLN A 235 -10.17 4.11 8.91
CA GLN A 235 -10.83 3.03 8.18
C GLN A 235 -10.12 2.70 6.86
N GLY A 236 -9.65 3.72 6.12
CA GLY A 236 -8.82 3.51 4.93
C GLY A 236 -7.52 2.77 5.26
N LEU A 237 -6.85 3.19 6.32
CA LEU A 237 -5.59 2.58 6.77
C LEU A 237 -5.77 1.12 7.23
N ASP A 238 -6.90 0.71 7.80
CA ASP A 238 -7.10 -0.70 8.17
C ASP A 238 -7.03 -1.62 6.94
N GLY A 239 -7.66 -1.21 5.81
CA GLY A 239 -7.51 -1.92 4.54
C GLY A 239 -6.12 -1.79 3.93
N GLY A 240 -5.52 -0.60 3.95
CA GLY A 240 -4.16 -0.36 3.46
C GLY A 240 -3.11 -1.22 4.15
N ARG A 241 -3.22 -1.43 5.46
CA ARG A 241 -2.34 -2.33 6.25
C ARG A 241 -2.35 -3.76 5.76
N ILE A 242 -3.50 -4.28 5.35
CA ILE A 242 -3.62 -5.62 4.74
C ILE A 242 -2.88 -5.64 3.40
N ASN A 243 -3.13 -4.64 2.54
CA ASN A 243 -2.52 -4.55 1.22
C ASN A 243 -0.99 -4.46 1.30
N ILE A 244 -0.46 -3.59 2.18
CA ILE A 244 1.00 -3.45 2.37
C ILE A 244 1.61 -4.71 2.98
N GLY A 245 0.90 -5.38 3.89
CA GLY A 245 1.30 -6.69 4.38
C GLY A 245 1.39 -7.73 3.26
N ALA A 246 0.41 -7.76 2.34
CA ALA A 246 0.41 -8.62 1.18
C ALA A 246 1.54 -8.28 0.19
N CYS A 247 1.80 -6.99 -0.07
CA CYS A 247 2.94 -6.55 -0.88
C CYS A 247 4.28 -6.97 -0.26
N SER A 248 4.42 -6.89 1.08
CA SER A 248 5.61 -7.37 1.79
C SER A 248 5.81 -8.88 1.62
N LEU A 249 4.71 -9.63 1.74
CA LEU A 249 4.71 -11.08 1.59
C LEU A 249 5.07 -11.49 0.16
N GLY A 250 4.56 -10.79 -0.86
CA GLY A 250 4.88 -11.05 -2.28
C GLY A 250 6.35 -10.84 -2.60
N GLY A 251 6.93 -9.70 -2.19
CA GLY A 251 8.36 -9.44 -2.37
C GLY A 251 9.26 -10.42 -1.61
N ALA A 252 8.85 -10.80 -0.40
CA ALA A 252 9.56 -11.80 0.39
C ALA A 252 9.50 -13.20 -0.22
N ARG A 253 8.34 -13.61 -0.76
CA ARG A 253 8.17 -14.87 -1.47
C ARG A 253 9.05 -14.92 -2.73
N ALA A 254 9.07 -13.86 -3.52
CA ALA A 254 9.94 -13.78 -4.69
C ALA A 254 11.43 -13.90 -4.31
N SER A 255 11.84 -13.23 -3.23
CA SER A 255 13.19 -13.33 -2.70
C SER A 255 13.53 -14.75 -2.19
N PHE A 256 12.59 -15.38 -1.49
CA PHE A 256 12.72 -16.76 -1.00
C PHE A 256 12.89 -17.75 -2.15
N GLU A 257 12.05 -17.68 -3.19
CA GLU A 257 12.12 -18.57 -4.35
C GLU A 257 13.43 -18.39 -5.12
N ALA A 258 13.89 -17.16 -5.30
CA ALA A 258 15.18 -16.87 -5.91
C ALA A 258 16.34 -17.46 -5.09
N ALA A 259 16.33 -17.29 -3.76
CA ALA A 259 17.35 -17.87 -2.89
C ALA A 259 17.33 -19.40 -2.90
N ARG A 260 16.15 -20.00 -2.90
CA ARG A 260 15.98 -21.45 -3.00
C ARG A 260 16.57 -21.97 -4.31
N GLY A 261 16.26 -21.34 -5.44
CA GLY A 261 16.83 -21.70 -6.75
C GLY A 261 18.36 -21.59 -6.75
N TYR A 262 18.88 -20.46 -6.28
CA TYR A 262 20.31 -20.22 -6.19
C TYR A 262 21.03 -21.27 -5.34
N MET A 263 20.47 -21.66 -4.20
CA MET A 263 21.06 -22.69 -3.32
C MET A 263 21.10 -24.08 -3.97
N LEU A 264 20.16 -24.42 -4.85
CA LEU A 264 20.12 -25.69 -5.56
C LEU A 264 21.20 -25.78 -6.66
N GLU A 265 21.64 -24.65 -7.19
CA GLU A 265 22.62 -24.56 -8.29
C GLU A 265 24.03 -24.24 -7.80
N ARG A 266 24.18 -23.27 -6.89
CA ARG A 266 25.48 -22.77 -6.43
C ARG A 266 26.23 -23.81 -5.62
N ARG A 267 27.52 -24.03 -5.97
CA ARG A 267 28.42 -24.93 -5.28
C ARG A 267 29.56 -24.19 -4.63
N GLN A 268 29.88 -24.58 -3.39
CA GLN A 268 31.08 -24.18 -2.65
C GLN A 268 31.54 -25.33 -1.77
N PHE A 269 32.83 -25.42 -1.50
CA PHE A 269 33.44 -26.54 -0.73
C PHE A 269 33.09 -27.92 -1.28
N GLY A 270 32.90 -28.07 -2.60
CA GLY A 270 32.52 -29.30 -3.26
C GLY A 270 31.05 -29.71 -3.20
N HIS A 271 30.19 -28.95 -2.47
CA HIS A 271 28.77 -29.22 -2.25
C HIS A 271 27.90 -28.07 -2.77
N ARG A 272 26.60 -28.36 -3.05
CA ARG A 272 25.62 -27.33 -3.29
C ARG A 272 25.37 -26.56 -1.98
N LEU A 273 24.99 -25.29 -2.05
CA LEU A 273 24.59 -24.55 -0.84
C LEU A 273 23.41 -25.24 -0.13
N ALA A 274 22.51 -25.85 -0.90
CA ALA A 274 21.39 -26.63 -0.39
C ALA A 274 21.77 -27.86 0.42
N ASP A 275 23.01 -28.35 0.34
CA ASP A 275 23.48 -29.51 1.08
C ASP A 275 23.97 -29.14 2.51
N PHE A 276 24.12 -27.86 2.83
CA PHE A 276 24.53 -27.39 4.15
C PHE A 276 23.33 -27.17 5.10
N GLN A 277 23.27 -27.94 6.19
CA GLN A 277 22.15 -27.96 7.13
C GLN A 277 21.84 -26.55 7.72
N ALA A 278 22.87 -25.77 8.05
CA ALA A 278 22.69 -24.41 8.57
C ALA A 278 21.93 -23.48 7.59
N LEU A 279 22.09 -23.68 6.27
CA LEU A 279 21.38 -22.91 5.26
C LEU A 279 19.96 -23.47 5.01
N GLN A 280 19.78 -24.78 5.15
CA GLN A 280 18.46 -25.42 5.12
C GLN A 280 17.57 -24.90 6.25
N PHE A 281 18.10 -24.70 7.45
CA PHE A 281 17.37 -24.14 8.59
C PHE A 281 16.86 -22.73 8.28
N LYS A 282 17.66 -21.88 7.66
CA LYS A 282 17.22 -20.54 7.24
C LYS A 282 16.02 -20.59 6.27
N LEU A 283 16.05 -21.50 5.28
CA LEU A 283 14.91 -21.68 4.38
C LEU A 283 13.66 -22.16 5.13
N ALA A 284 13.81 -23.11 6.05
CA ALA A 284 12.68 -23.61 6.84
C ALA A 284 12.05 -22.52 7.71
N ASP A 285 12.87 -21.70 8.37
CA ASP A 285 12.40 -20.58 9.19
C ASP A 285 11.66 -19.54 8.34
N ILE A 286 12.25 -19.13 7.19
CA ILE A 286 11.61 -18.20 6.26
C ILE A 286 10.26 -18.75 5.79
N ALA A 287 10.20 -19.98 5.32
CA ALA A 287 8.98 -20.59 4.82
C ALA A 287 7.88 -20.60 5.90
N THR A 288 8.24 -20.95 7.14
CA THR A 288 7.31 -20.98 8.28
C THR A 288 6.78 -19.58 8.61
N GLU A 289 7.67 -18.56 8.65
CA GLU A 289 7.26 -17.18 8.93
C GLU A 289 6.37 -16.59 7.82
N LEU A 290 6.66 -16.88 6.55
CA LEU A 290 5.85 -16.42 5.43
C LEU A 290 4.46 -17.06 5.43
N ASP A 291 4.36 -18.33 5.77
CA ASP A 291 3.07 -19.01 5.88
C ASP A 291 2.23 -18.45 7.04
N ALA A 292 2.84 -18.28 8.21
CA ALA A 292 2.20 -17.63 9.35
C ALA A 292 1.72 -16.20 9.01
N ALA A 293 2.54 -15.42 8.28
CA ALA A 293 2.20 -14.08 7.85
C ALA A 293 0.97 -14.07 6.92
N ARG A 294 0.92 -14.99 5.97
CA ARG A 294 -0.20 -15.17 5.03
C ARG A 294 -1.49 -15.47 5.78
N LEU A 295 -1.48 -16.41 6.70
CA LEU A 295 -2.66 -16.76 7.50
C LEU A 295 -3.14 -15.59 8.36
N MET A 296 -2.23 -14.80 8.93
CA MET A 296 -2.60 -13.58 9.66
C MET A 296 -3.23 -12.53 8.76
N LEU A 297 -2.73 -12.34 7.53
CA LEU A 297 -3.31 -11.41 6.55
C LEU A 297 -4.71 -11.87 6.12
N TRP A 298 -4.90 -13.15 5.81
CA TRP A 298 -6.20 -13.70 5.44
C TRP A 298 -7.22 -13.55 6.57
N ARG A 299 -6.82 -13.82 7.82
CA ARG A 299 -7.66 -13.59 9.00
C ARG A 299 -8.05 -12.13 9.12
N ALA A 300 -7.09 -11.20 8.97
CA ALA A 300 -7.35 -9.77 9.08
C ALA A 300 -8.29 -9.27 7.99
N ALA A 301 -8.08 -9.71 6.74
CA ALA A 301 -8.92 -9.40 5.60
C ALA A 301 -10.36 -9.88 5.82
N THR A 302 -10.54 -11.15 6.17
CA THR A 302 -11.86 -11.73 6.45
C THR A 302 -12.56 -11.04 7.62
N SER A 303 -11.81 -10.67 8.67
CA SER A 303 -12.35 -9.95 9.83
C SER A 303 -12.82 -8.54 9.44
N LEU A 304 -12.07 -7.86 8.56
CA LEU A 304 -12.45 -6.54 8.04
C LEU A 304 -13.68 -6.61 7.14
N ASP A 305 -13.75 -7.61 6.24
CA ASP A 305 -14.91 -7.84 5.35
C ASP A 305 -16.20 -8.11 6.13
N ARG A 306 -16.10 -8.82 7.26
CA ARG A 306 -17.25 -9.10 8.15
C ARG A 306 -17.63 -7.93 9.04
N GLY A 307 -16.79 -6.92 9.18
CA GLY A 307 -16.99 -5.83 10.12
C GLY A 307 -16.83 -6.25 11.59
N ASP A 308 -15.97 -7.23 11.87
CA ASP A 308 -15.74 -7.72 13.24
C ASP A 308 -15.22 -6.59 14.14
N GLY A 309 -15.63 -6.56 15.41
CA GLY A 309 -15.26 -5.49 16.36
C GLY A 309 -13.74 -5.42 16.67
N ASP A 310 -13.00 -6.48 16.40
CA ASP A 310 -11.55 -6.59 16.57
C ASP A 310 -10.76 -6.52 15.25
N ALA A 311 -11.42 -6.22 14.11
CA ALA A 311 -10.79 -6.13 12.78
C ALA A 311 -9.56 -5.21 12.75
N THR A 312 -9.64 -4.00 13.33
CA THR A 312 -8.50 -3.07 13.44
C THR A 312 -7.29 -3.70 14.15
N GLN A 313 -7.54 -4.49 15.21
CA GLN A 313 -6.47 -5.20 15.94
C GLN A 313 -5.85 -6.28 15.05
N HIS A 314 -6.66 -7.05 14.34
CA HIS A 314 -6.18 -8.07 13.41
C HIS A 314 -5.37 -7.45 12.26
N CYS A 315 -5.81 -6.33 11.69
CA CYS A 315 -5.07 -5.59 10.66
C CYS A 315 -3.70 -5.11 11.18
N ALA A 316 -3.66 -4.57 12.40
CA ALA A 316 -2.41 -4.12 13.01
C ALA A 316 -1.44 -5.30 13.30
N MET A 317 -1.96 -6.43 13.81
CA MET A 317 -1.17 -7.65 14.04
C MET A 317 -0.60 -8.20 12.75
N ALA A 318 -1.43 -8.33 11.72
CA ALA A 318 -1.05 -8.88 10.42
C ALA A 318 0.00 -8.00 9.73
N LYS A 319 -0.25 -6.68 9.63
CA LYS A 319 0.72 -5.73 9.05
C LYS A 319 2.06 -5.80 9.74
N ARG A 320 2.09 -5.68 11.07
CA ARG A 320 3.34 -5.73 11.83
C ARG A 320 4.10 -7.03 11.58
N PHE A 321 3.42 -8.17 11.68
CA PHE A 321 4.08 -9.46 11.53
C PHE A 321 4.57 -9.68 10.09
N ALA A 322 3.71 -9.44 9.09
CA ALA A 322 4.05 -9.66 7.68
C ALA A 322 5.21 -8.75 7.20
N THR A 323 5.25 -7.49 7.65
CA THR A 323 6.33 -6.58 7.24
C THR A 323 7.65 -6.85 7.97
N ASP A 324 7.61 -7.32 9.23
CA ASP A 324 8.82 -7.74 9.96
C ASP A 324 9.37 -9.05 9.36
N ALA A 325 8.52 -10.05 9.12
CA ALA A 325 8.89 -11.32 8.50
C ALA A 325 9.37 -11.12 7.06
N GLY A 326 8.66 -10.31 6.27
CA GLY A 326 9.02 -10.02 4.89
C GLY A 326 10.39 -9.37 4.75
N PHE A 327 10.69 -8.37 5.60
CA PHE A 327 12.02 -7.76 5.61
C PHE A 327 13.12 -8.76 6.00
N ARG A 328 12.90 -9.58 7.04
CA ARG A 328 13.87 -10.62 7.42
C ARG A 328 14.10 -11.61 6.31
N ALA A 329 13.02 -12.08 5.65
CA ALA A 329 13.13 -13.02 4.54
C ALA A 329 13.95 -12.46 3.37
N CYS A 330 13.71 -11.21 2.96
CA CYS A 330 14.51 -10.56 1.91
C CYS A 330 15.99 -10.40 2.34
N ASN A 331 16.25 -10.02 3.60
CA ASN A 331 17.60 -9.90 4.11
C ASN A 331 18.36 -11.23 4.15
N GLU A 332 17.70 -12.30 4.61
CA GLU A 332 18.29 -13.64 4.61
C GLU A 332 18.48 -14.18 3.20
N ALA A 333 17.54 -13.91 2.27
CA ALA A 333 17.68 -14.28 0.87
C ALA A 333 18.91 -13.62 0.22
N LEU A 334 19.14 -12.32 0.53
CA LEU A 334 20.34 -11.60 0.10
C LEU A 334 21.60 -12.27 0.67
N GLN A 335 21.59 -12.59 1.97
CA GLN A 335 22.71 -13.26 2.64
C GLN A 335 23.01 -14.63 2.00
N LEU A 336 21.99 -15.39 1.61
CA LEU A 336 22.13 -16.69 0.95
C LEU A 336 22.77 -16.59 -0.46
N HIS A 337 22.59 -15.46 -1.15
CA HIS A 337 23.26 -15.18 -2.42
C HIS A 337 24.74 -14.74 -2.24
N GLY A 338 25.14 -14.37 -1.01
CA GLY A 338 26.47 -13.84 -0.75
C GLY A 338 26.72 -12.54 -1.53
N GLY A 339 27.93 -12.38 -2.09
CA GLY A 339 28.28 -11.19 -2.85
C GLY A 339 27.37 -10.91 -4.06
N TYR A 340 26.84 -11.94 -4.69
CA TYR A 340 25.90 -11.79 -5.82
C TYR A 340 24.57 -11.16 -5.39
N GLY A 341 24.09 -11.38 -4.17
CA GLY A 341 22.86 -10.74 -3.67
C GLY A 341 22.97 -9.23 -3.51
N TYR A 342 24.21 -8.70 -3.48
CA TYR A 342 24.47 -7.27 -3.35
C TYR A 342 24.57 -6.54 -4.71
N LEU A 343 24.50 -7.28 -5.81
CA LEU A 343 24.59 -6.76 -7.18
C LEU A 343 23.21 -6.60 -7.80
N LYS A 344 23.02 -5.54 -8.60
CA LYS A 344 21.76 -5.24 -9.31
C LYS A 344 21.41 -6.26 -10.40
N ASP A 345 22.36 -7.11 -10.81
CA ASP A 345 22.10 -8.23 -11.72
C ASP A 345 21.18 -9.31 -11.12
N PHE A 346 21.00 -9.27 -9.80
CA PHE A 346 20.09 -10.14 -9.04
C PHE A 346 18.95 -9.31 -8.42
N PRO A 347 17.71 -9.78 -8.44
CA PRO A 347 16.57 -8.97 -8.02
C PRO A 347 16.47 -8.74 -6.51
N ILE A 348 17.28 -9.42 -5.70
CA ILE A 348 17.14 -9.53 -4.24
C ILE A 348 17.32 -8.18 -3.56
N GLU A 349 18.34 -7.40 -3.99
CA GLU A 349 18.64 -6.10 -3.39
C GLU A 349 17.48 -5.12 -3.58
N ARG A 350 16.75 -5.18 -4.71
CA ARG A 350 15.58 -4.36 -5.00
C ARG A 350 14.43 -4.71 -4.07
N TYR A 351 14.12 -6.00 -3.90
CA TYR A 351 13.09 -6.43 -2.96
C TYR A 351 13.40 -5.99 -1.53
N LEU A 352 14.67 -6.13 -1.09
CA LEU A 352 15.09 -5.71 0.24
C LEU A 352 14.88 -4.20 0.45
N ARG A 353 15.27 -3.37 -0.51
CA ARG A 353 15.09 -1.92 -0.46
C ARG A 353 13.62 -1.54 -0.39
N ASP A 354 12.80 -2.17 -1.21
CA ASP A 354 11.38 -1.85 -1.32
C ASP A 354 10.60 -2.25 -0.06
N VAL A 355 10.78 -3.47 0.46
CA VAL A 355 10.03 -3.92 1.64
C VAL A 355 10.45 -3.20 2.93
N ARG A 356 11.63 -2.54 2.96
CA ARG A 356 12.10 -1.87 4.17
C ARG A 356 11.15 -0.77 4.64
N VAL A 357 10.54 -0.02 3.74
CA VAL A 357 9.63 1.07 4.11
C VAL A 357 8.30 0.56 4.66
N HIS A 358 7.92 -0.68 4.38
CA HIS A 358 6.66 -1.27 4.87
C HIS A 358 6.58 -1.36 6.40
N GLN A 359 7.72 -1.43 7.10
CA GLN A 359 7.76 -1.35 8.56
C GLN A 359 7.49 0.06 9.10
N ILE A 360 7.55 1.09 8.24
CA ILE A 360 7.47 2.51 8.59
C ILE A 360 6.11 3.11 8.22
N LEU A 361 5.66 2.90 6.98
CA LEU A 361 4.45 3.52 6.45
C LEU A 361 3.15 2.90 6.98
N GLU A 362 2.04 3.59 6.76
CA GLU A 362 0.68 3.20 7.19
C GLU A 362 0.57 2.90 8.70
N GLY A 363 1.38 3.64 9.45
CA GLY A 363 1.66 3.43 10.86
C GLY A 363 2.87 2.53 11.06
N THR A 364 3.91 3.07 11.75
CA THR A 364 5.12 2.28 12.04
C THR A 364 4.76 1.01 12.82
N ASN A 365 5.62 0.01 12.78
CA ASN A 365 5.38 -1.22 13.54
C ASN A 365 5.33 -1.00 15.05
N GLU A 366 5.89 0.12 15.56
CA GLU A 366 5.71 0.61 16.92
C GLU A 366 4.27 1.10 17.15
N ILE A 367 3.70 1.85 16.21
CA ILE A 367 2.28 2.27 16.26
C ILE A 367 1.35 1.07 16.17
N MET A 368 1.68 0.06 15.38
CA MET A 368 0.90 -1.20 15.36
C MET A 368 0.87 -1.85 16.77
N ARG A 369 2.01 -1.88 17.47
CA ARG A 369 2.08 -2.38 18.87
C ARG A 369 1.22 -1.54 19.82
N VAL A 370 1.20 -0.22 19.65
CA VAL A 370 0.32 0.69 20.43
C VAL A 370 -1.16 0.37 20.19
N ILE A 371 -1.56 0.18 18.92
CA ILE A 371 -2.95 -0.16 18.57
C ILE A 371 -3.35 -1.50 19.20
N ILE A 372 -2.51 -2.52 19.05
CA ILE A 372 -2.74 -3.85 19.60
C ILE A 372 -2.87 -3.78 21.14
N ALA A 373 -1.89 -3.15 21.81
CA ALA A 373 -1.88 -3.06 23.26
C ALA A 373 -3.10 -2.31 23.80
N ARG A 374 -3.50 -1.19 23.18
CA ARG A 374 -4.70 -0.44 23.57
C ARG A 374 -5.98 -1.26 23.44
N ARG A 375 -6.07 -2.15 22.45
CA ARG A 375 -7.23 -3.03 22.28
C ARG A 375 -7.25 -4.14 23.33
N LEU A 376 -6.10 -4.76 23.61
CA LEU A 376 -5.96 -5.81 24.61
C LEU A 376 -6.20 -5.31 26.04
N LEU A 377 -5.88 -4.04 26.34
CA LEU A 377 -6.03 -3.46 27.68
C LEU A 377 -7.37 -2.73 27.91
N ARG A 378 -8.19 -2.59 26.88
CA ARG A 378 -9.58 -2.12 27.05
C ARG A 378 -10.40 -3.26 27.66
N GLN A 379 -10.90 -3.01 28.88
CA GLN A 379 -11.90 -3.86 29.54
C GLN A 379 -13.29 -3.49 29.08
#